data_22d3da5360072c5e1dddb8a271987101
#
_entry.id   22d3da5360072c5e1dddb8a271987101
#
_cell.length_a   1.000
_cell.length_b   1.000
_cell.length_c   1.000
_cell.angle_alpha   90.00
_cell.angle_beta   90.00
_cell.angle_gamma   90.00
#
_symmetry.space_group_name_H-M   'P 1'
#
loop_
_entity.id
_entity.type
_entity.pdbx_description
1 polymer ?
#
loop_
_entity_poly.entity_id
_entity_poly.type
_entity_poly.pdbx_seq_one_letter_code
_entity_poly.pdbx_strand_id
1 'polypeptide(L)'
;MSFDANVSVIIVIGLLVSRFLPVRGVKQIEPADMKTKLGSKGQQLIDVRSPVEFQTNHIKGFQNIPLPQLKERAHQLVKDQEVYVICQSGMRSMQAAKILKKHGFTHITNIKGGMNAWRIRH
;
A
#
# COMPACT_ATOMS: atom_id res chain seq x y z
N MET A 1 32.45 16.10 21.03
CA MET A 1 31.92 16.55 19.74
C MET A 1 30.42 16.68 19.89
N SER A 2 29.89 17.89 19.80
CA SER A 2 28.48 18.10 19.98
C SER A 2 27.74 17.65 18.72
N PHE A 3 26.69 16.88 18.89
CA PHE A 3 25.82 16.51 17.79
C PHE A 3 25.05 17.74 17.33
N ASP A 4 25.16 18.06 16.06
CA ASP A 4 24.46 19.23 15.52
C ASP A 4 22.95 18.93 15.49
N ALA A 5 22.18 19.72 16.22
CA ALA A 5 20.73 19.57 16.29
C ALA A 5 20.07 19.67 14.91
N ASN A 6 20.63 20.47 13.99
CA ASN A 6 20.14 20.60 12.64
C ASN A 6 20.32 19.30 11.84
N VAL A 7 21.43 18.61 12.02
CA VAL A 7 21.67 17.31 11.39
C VAL A 7 20.64 16.27 11.87
N SER A 8 20.36 16.25 13.18
CA SER A 8 19.36 15.33 13.74
C SER A 8 17.97 15.60 13.18
N VAL A 9 17.58 16.85 13.05
CA VAL A 9 16.28 17.24 12.48
C VAL A 9 16.20 16.83 10.99
N ILE A 10 17.27 17.05 10.23
CA ILE A 10 17.32 16.65 8.83
C ILE A 10 17.17 15.14 8.67
N ILE A 11 17.84 14.37 9.51
CA ILE A 11 17.73 12.90 9.49
C ILE A 11 16.30 12.45 9.79
N VAL A 12 15.65 13.03 10.80
CA VAL A 12 14.28 12.68 11.17
C VAL A 12 13.32 13.03 10.03
N ILE A 13 13.44 14.23 9.46
CA ILE A 13 12.61 14.65 8.31
C ILE A 13 12.81 13.70 7.13
N GLY A 14 14.06 13.35 6.82
CA GLY A 14 14.39 12.41 5.75
C GLY A 14 13.74 11.05 5.96
N LEU A 15 13.77 10.53 7.19
CA LEU A 15 13.13 9.26 7.52
C LEU A 15 11.60 9.33 7.36
N LEU A 16 10.98 10.45 7.78
CA LEU A 16 9.55 10.64 7.63
C LEU A 16 9.15 10.74 6.16
N VAL A 17 9.91 11.52 5.39
CA VAL A 17 9.65 11.69 3.94
C VAL A 17 9.80 10.37 3.21
N SER A 18 10.81 9.56 3.57
CA SER A 18 11.04 8.28 2.90
C SER A 18 9.86 7.31 3.02
N ARG A 19 9.01 7.45 4.04
CA ARG A 19 7.83 6.62 4.21
C ARG A 19 6.74 6.93 3.18
N PHE A 20 6.76 8.13 2.59
CA PHE A 20 5.78 8.56 1.58
C PHE A 20 6.31 8.46 0.16
N LEU A 21 7.60 8.18 -0.02
CA LEU A 21 8.18 8.05 -1.35
C LEU A 21 7.76 6.72 -1.98
N PRO A 22 7.52 6.72 -3.31
CA PRO A 22 7.22 5.47 -4.01
C PRO A 22 8.33 4.45 -3.83
N VAL A 23 7.95 3.20 -3.65
CA VAL A 23 8.91 2.10 -3.54
C VAL A 23 9.39 1.73 -4.94
N ARG A 24 10.69 1.57 -5.10
CA ARG A 24 11.28 1.19 -6.40
C ARG A 24 10.71 -0.16 -6.85
N GLY A 25 10.25 -0.19 -8.11
CA GLY A 25 9.65 -1.40 -8.68
C GLY A 25 8.18 -1.58 -8.34
N VAL A 26 7.57 -0.62 -7.65
CA VAL A 26 6.13 -0.62 -7.33
C VAL A 26 5.45 0.44 -8.17
N LYS A 27 4.42 0.05 -8.88
CA LYS A 27 3.62 0.98 -9.69
C LYS A 27 2.65 1.76 -8.82
N GLN A 28 2.28 2.95 -9.29
CA GLN A 28 1.23 3.76 -8.67
C GLN A 28 0.07 3.86 -9.65
N ILE A 29 -1.16 3.76 -9.14
CA ILE A 29 -2.34 3.95 -9.98
C ILE A 29 -3.29 4.95 -9.31
N GLU A 30 -3.86 5.84 -10.12
CA GLU A 30 -4.88 6.78 -9.63
C GLU A 30 -6.19 6.04 -9.36
N PRO A 31 -7.00 6.48 -8.38
CA PRO A 31 -8.29 5.84 -8.11
C PRO A 31 -9.20 5.76 -9.32
N ALA A 32 -9.26 6.82 -10.14
CA ALA A 32 -10.09 6.84 -11.34
C ALA A 32 -9.70 5.72 -12.32
N ASP A 33 -8.40 5.50 -12.50
CA ASP A 33 -7.91 4.44 -13.38
C ASP A 33 -8.15 3.06 -12.78
N MET A 34 -7.98 2.93 -11.47
CA MET A 34 -8.24 1.66 -10.80
C MET A 34 -9.71 1.24 -10.94
N LYS A 35 -10.64 2.19 -10.85
CA LYS A 35 -12.07 1.91 -11.01
C LYS A 35 -12.39 1.26 -12.35
N THR A 36 -11.67 1.61 -13.41
CA THR A 36 -11.86 1.01 -14.73
C THR A 36 -11.34 -0.42 -14.82
N LYS A 37 -10.46 -0.81 -13.92
CA LYS A 37 -9.83 -2.13 -13.92
C LYS A 37 -10.47 -3.14 -12.97
N LEU A 38 -11.39 -2.69 -12.11
CA LEU A 38 -12.06 -3.58 -11.17
C LEU A 38 -12.84 -4.66 -11.91
N GLY A 39 -12.82 -5.88 -11.38
CA GLY A 39 -13.52 -7.00 -11.96
C GLY A 39 -12.75 -7.77 -13.03
N SER A 40 -11.55 -7.34 -13.38
CA SER A 40 -10.70 -8.08 -14.30
C SER A 40 -10.20 -9.38 -13.65
N LYS A 41 -10.03 -10.42 -14.47
CA LYS A 41 -9.54 -11.71 -13.97
C LYS A 41 -8.05 -11.62 -13.60
N GLY A 42 -7.65 -12.43 -12.63
CA GLY A 42 -6.25 -12.52 -12.22
C GLY A 42 -5.76 -11.41 -11.31
N GLN A 43 -6.66 -10.56 -10.84
CA GLN A 43 -6.31 -9.51 -9.89
C GLN A 43 -6.33 -10.01 -8.45
N GLN A 44 -5.35 -9.59 -7.69
CA GLN A 44 -5.33 -9.78 -6.25
C GLN A 44 -5.50 -8.40 -5.63
N LEU A 45 -6.65 -8.16 -5.00
CA LEU A 45 -7.04 -6.85 -4.48
C LEU A 45 -6.95 -6.92 -2.94
N ILE A 46 -6.01 -6.20 -2.36
CA ILE A 46 -5.69 -6.31 -0.93
C ILE A 46 -5.86 -4.97 -0.23
N ASP A 47 -6.68 -4.96 0.81
CA ASP A 47 -6.84 -3.84 1.71
C ASP A 47 -6.05 -4.13 2.99
N VAL A 48 -5.01 -3.33 3.25
CA VAL A 48 -4.10 -3.58 4.38
C VAL A 48 -4.44 -2.75 5.62
N ARG A 49 -5.63 -2.17 5.64
CA ARG A 49 -6.14 -1.46 6.82
C ARG A 49 -6.52 -2.44 7.92
N SER A 50 -6.84 -1.89 9.10
CA SER A 50 -7.31 -2.72 10.20
C SER A 50 -8.67 -3.37 9.86
N PRO A 51 -9.04 -4.48 10.54
CA PRO A 51 -10.34 -5.12 10.32
C PRO A 51 -11.51 -4.18 10.59
N VAL A 52 -11.41 -3.31 11.59
CA VAL A 52 -12.49 -2.36 11.93
C VAL A 52 -12.68 -1.34 10.80
N GLU A 53 -11.58 -0.80 10.27
CA GLU A 53 -11.65 0.11 9.13
C GLU A 53 -12.29 -0.57 7.92
N PHE A 54 -11.89 -1.79 7.62
CA PHE A 54 -12.42 -2.55 6.50
C PHE A 54 -13.90 -2.86 6.66
N GLN A 55 -14.33 -3.27 7.85
CA GLN A 55 -15.74 -3.58 8.12
C GLN A 55 -16.63 -2.34 8.02
N THR A 56 -16.11 -1.19 8.44
CA THR A 56 -16.86 0.08 8.39
C THR A 56 -17.14 0.50 6.95
N ASN A 57 -16.14 0.37 6.07
CA ASN A 57 -16.26 0.74 4.68
C ASN A 57 -15.10 0.15 3.88
N HIS A 58 -15.39 -0.52 2.78
CA HIS A 58 -14.34 -1.05 1.90
C HIS A 58 -14.83 -1.13 0.47
N ILE A 59 -13.90 -1.33 -0.45
CA ILE A 59 -14.21 -1.48 -1.87
C ILE A 59 -14.56 -2.94 -2.14
N LYS A 60 -15.68 -3.16 -2.82
CA LYS A 60 -16.13 -4.51 -3.19
C LYS A 60 -15.03 -5.23 -3.99
N GLY A 61 -14.76 -6.47 -3.61
CA GLY A 61 -13.75 -7.29 -4.26
C GLY A 61 -12.40 -7.29 -3.55
N PHE A 62 -12.16 -6.37 -2.64
CA PHE A 62 -10.91 -6.34 -1.87
C PHE A 62 -10.97 -7.31 -0.69
N GLN A 63 -9.88 -8.03 -0.49
CA GLN A 63 -9.67 -8.89 0.66
C GLN A 63 -8.92 -8.11 1.73
N ASN A 64 -9.35 -8.20 2.97
CA ASN A 64 -8.63 -7.56 4.07
C ASN A 64 -7.50 -8.46 4.57
N ILE A 65 -6.28 -8.01 4.39
CA ILE A 65 -5.10 -8.58 5.03
C ILE A 65 -4.42 -7.43 5.75
N PRO A 66 -4.68 -7.23 7.05
CA PRO A 66 -4.10 -6.12 7.80
C PRO A 66 -2.57 -6.14 7.72
N LEU A 67 -1.97 -4.95 7.64
CA LEU A 67 -0.52 -4.82 7.49
C LEU A 67 0.28 -5.69 8.47
N PRO A 68 -0.05 -5.74 9.78
CA PRO A 68 0.70 -6.58 10.72
C PRO A 68 0.66 -8.07 10.41
N GLN A 69 -0.33 -8.53 9.64
CA GLN A 69 -0.51 -9.94 9.28
C GLN A 69 0.05 -10.28 7.90
N LEU A 70 0.41 -9.26 7.11
CA LEU A 70 0.76 -9.46 5.70
C LEU A 70 1.96 -10.38 5.52
N LYS A 71 3.00 -10.20 6.34
CA LYS A 71 4.22 -11.02 6.26
C LYS A 71 3.90 -12.51 6.41
N GLU A 72 3.05 -12.86 7.36
CA GLU A 72 2.68 -14.25 7.62
C GLU A 72 1.69 -14.79 6.60
N ARG A 73 0.85 -13.93 6.04
CA ARG A 73 -0.22 -14.34 5.12
C ARG A 73 0.13 -14.14 3.65
N ALA A 74 1.33 -13.65 3.33
CA ALA A 74 1.72 -13.43 1.94
C ALA A 74 1.71 -14.72 1.10
N HIS A 75 1.87 -15.89 1.74
CA HIS A 75 1.80 -17.18 1.06
C HIS A 75 0.41 -17.48 0.46
N GLN A 76 -0.62 -16.77 0.90
CA GLN A 76 -1.98 -16.90 0.36
C GLN A 76 -2.10 -16.21 -1.01
N LEU A 77 -1.11 -15.41 -1.40
CA LEU A 77 -1.11 -14.67 -2.65
C LEU A 77 -0.18 -15.31 -3.67
N VAL A 78 -0.48 -15.10 -4.94
CA VAL A 78 0.33 -15.62 -6.05
C VAL A 78 1.35 -14.58 -6.45
N LYS A 79 2.64 -14.94 -6.41
CA LYS A 79 3.75 -13.98 -6.55
C LYS A 79 3.91 -13.39 -7.94
N ASP A 80 3.53 -14.12 -8.97
CA ASP A 80 3.68 -13.69 -10.36
C ASP A 80 2.43 -13.04 -10.95
N GLN A 81 1.39 -12.85 -10.13
CA GLN A 81 0.18 -12.13 -10.53
C GLN A 81 0.17 -10.74 -9.91
N GLU A 82 -0.50 -9.82 -10.59
CA GLU A 82 -0.63 -8.43 -10.12
C GLU A 82 -1.32 -8.37 -8.77
N VAL A 83 -0.72 -7.62 -7.83
CA VAL A 83 -1.30 -7.33 -6.53
C VAL A 83 -1.56 -5.83 -6.45
N TYR A 84 -2.81 -5.46 -6.21
CA TYR A 84 -3.20 -4.07 -5.94
C TYR A 84 -3.39 -3.90 -4.45
N VAL A 85 -2.75 -2.88 -3.88
CA VAL A 85 -2.75 -2.65 -2.44
C VAL A 85 -3.36 -1.29 -2.14
N ILE A 86 -4.30 -1.26 -1.19
CA ILE A 86 -4.92 -0.01 -0.74
C ILE A 86 -4.85 0.09 0.79
N CYS A 87 -4.72 1.32 1.29
CA CYS A 87 -4.90 1.63 2.70
C CYS A 87 -5.72 2.92 2.82
N GLN A 88 -5.68 3.60 3.97
CA GLN A 88 -6.49 4.80 4.15
C GLN A 88 -5.90 6.02 3.43
N SER A 89 -4.58 6.23 3.52
CA SER A 89 -3.92 7.44 3.00
C SER A 89 -2.76 7.15 2.03
N GLY A 90 -2.33 5.89 1.90
CA GLY A 90 -1.22 5.46 1.05
C GLY A 90 0.04 5.06 1.81
N MET A 91 0.16 5.38 3.11
CA MET A 91 1.39 5.09 3.87
C MET A 91 1.53 3.60 4.19
N ARG A 92 0.49 2.98 4.72
CA ARG A 92 0.51 1.55 5.06
C ARG A 92 0.63 0.69 3.81
N SER A 93 0.00 1.07 2.71
CA SER A 93 0.08 0.33 1.46
C SER A 93 1.48 0.36 0.85
N MET A 94 2.24 1.46 1.04
CA MET A 94 3.63 1.49 0.61
C MET A 94 4.51 0.59 1.47
N GLN A 95 4.25 0.50 2.78
CA GLN A 95 4.93 -0.46 3.65
C GLN A 95 4.58 -1.90 3.25
N ALA A 96 3.31 -2.15 2.92
CA ALA A 96 2.86 -3.44 2.43
C ALA A 96 3.58 -3.82 1.13
N ALA A 97 3.73 -2.87 0.22
CA ALA A 97 4.46 -3.11 -1.03
C ALA A 97 5.92 -3.50 -0.78
N LYS A 98 6.57 -2.88 0.20
CA LYS A 98 7.94 -3.26 0.59
C LYS A 98 8.01 -4.70 1.10
N ILE A 99 7.04 -5.09 1.93
CA ILE A 99 6.96 -6.46 2.46
C ILE A 99 6.77 -7.45 1.31
N LEU A 100 5.82 -7.19 0.44
CA LEU A 100 5.55 -8.06 -0.71
C LEU A 100 6.76 -8.18 -1.62
N LYS A 101 7.45 -7.07 -1.89
CA LYS A 101 8.65 -7.09 -2.73
C LYS A 101 9.74 -7.97 -2.11
N LYS A 102 9.95 -7.88 -0.80
CA LYS A 102 10.91 -8.73 -0.10
C LYS A 102 10.54 -10.21 -0.16
N HIS A 103 9.27 -10.52 -0.32
CA HIS A 103 8.77 -11.90 -0.42
C HIS A 103 8.69 -12.40 -1.87
N GLY A 104 9.29 -11.68 -2.81
CA GLY A 104 9.42 -12.14 -4.19
C GLY A 104 8.29 -11.73 -5.12
N PHE A 105 7.40 -10.85 -4.70
CA PHE A 105 6.35 -10.33 -5.56
C PHE A 105 6.95 -9.32 -6.55
N THR A 106 6.63 -9.47 -7.82
CA THR A 106 7.21 -8.65 -8.91
C THR A 106 6.21 -7.71 -9.56
N HIS A 107 4.92 -7.90 -9.32
CA HIS A 107 3.86 -7.10 -9.92
C HIS A 107 2.99 -6.49 -8.82
N ILE A 108 3.43 -5.35 -8.30
CA ILE A 108 2.77 -4.66 -7.18
C ILE A 108 2.35 -3.27 -7.64
N THR A 109 1.09 -2.92 -7.42
CA THR A 109 0.55 -1.60 -7.72
C THR A 109 -0.11 -1.02 -6.47
N ASN A 110 0.34 0.16 -6.06
CA ASN A 110 -0.27 0.90 -4.96
C ASN A 110 -1.36 1.82 -5.49
N ILE A 111 -2.52 1.81 -4.83
CA ILE A 111 -3.60 2.75 -5.16
C ILE A 111 -3.32 4.06 -4.44
N LYS A 112 -2.97 5.08 -5.23
CA LYS A 112 -2.46 6.36 -4.77
C LYS A 112 -3.50 7.09 -3.91
N GLY A 113 -3.08 7.54 -2.73
CA GLY A 113 -3.93 8.27 -1.81
C GLY A 113 -4.93 7.41 -1.04
N GLY A 114 -5.03 6.13 -1.35
CA GLY A 114 -5.86 5.18 -0.61
C GLY A 114 -7.34 5.49 -0.62
N MET A 115 -8.03 5.05 0.43
CA MET A 115 -9.47 5.26 0.58
C MET A 115 -9.85 6.74 0.61
N ASN A 116 -8.98 7.60 1.15
CA ASN A 116 -9.24 9.05 1.17
C ASN A 116 -9.42 9.59 -0.24
N ALA A 117 -8.51 9.27 -1.14
CA ALA A 117 -8.59 9.71 -2.54
C ALA A 117 -9.73 9.01 -3.28
N TRP A 118 -10.00 7.76 -2.96
CA TRP A 118 -11.10 7.01 -3.56
C TRP A 118 -12.44 7.65 -3.31
N ARG A 119 -12.66 8.13 -2.08
CA ARG A 119 -13.94 8.74 -1.66
C ARG A 119 -14.18 10.10 -2.30
N ILE A 120 -13.13 10.88 -2.50
CA ILE A 120 -13.24 12.26 -3.01
C ILE A 120 -13.67 12.27 -4.49
N ARG A 121 -13.40 11.22 -5.24
CA ARG A 121 -13.57 11.18 -6.68
C ARG A 121 -14.80 10.41 -7.16
N HIS A 122 -15.84 10.42 -6.39
CA HIS A 122 -17.11 9.86 -6.82
C HIS A 122 -17.86 10.79 -7.72
#